data_29a21dded7f1879f2ad46c0d749cfa96
#
_entry.id   29a21dded7f1879f2ad46c0d749cfa96
#
_cell.length_a   1.000
_cell.length_b   1.000
_cell.length_c   1.000
_cell.angle_alpha   90.00
_cell.angle_beta   90.00
_cell.angle_gamma   90.00
#
_symmetry.space_group_name_H-M   'P 1'
#
loop_
_entity.id
_entity.type
_entity.pdbx_description
1 polymer ?
#
loop_
_entity_poly.entity_id
_entity_poly.type
_entity_poly.pdbx_seq_one_letter_code
_entity_poly.pdbx_strand_id
1 'polypeptide(L)'
;MATKAPPRIFSPTRRLALRRRMLRLQQHPDAPRYLIDDMVEDVLERLSFLRFEPKTALVVGDYSGTLAPQLRAQGVAVTEADPATGFVEDSPLDAQGPFENFDLIASLGTLDTVNDLPGAFVHARKALAPGGMLIASFLASGSLPVLREVMLAADGERAAPRLHPSVDVRAGAQLLQRTLYADPVADHRHVDVAFRSLERLAADLRAQGLANVLADPGPPLGKAALERAREAFAAAGEAGRTVERFEIMTLSGWKR
;
A
#
# COMPACT_ATOMS: atom_id res chain seq x y z
N MET A 1 -17.21 -11.52 -26.39
CA MET A 1 -16.07 -10.60 -26.43
C MET A 1 -15.02 -11.16 -25.49
N ALA A 2 -13.81 -11.47 -25.99
CA ALA A 2 -12.72 -11.90 -25.11
C ALA A 2 -12.37 -10.73 -24.19
N THR A 3 -12.53 -10.88 -22.89
CA THR A 3 -12.08 -9.94 -21.89
C THR A 3 -10.56 -9.88 -21.97
N LYS A 4 -10.05 -8.75 -22.48
CA LYS A 4 -8.60 -8.51 -22.54
C LYS A 4 -8.10 -8.49 -21.08
N ALA A 5 -7.15 -9.35 -20.75
CA ALA A 5 -6.53 -9.35 -19.43
C ALA A 5 -6.01 -7.93 -19.09
N PRO A 6 -6.10 -7.49 -17.83
CA PRO A 6 -5.60 -6.18 -17.43
C PRO A 6 -4.10 -6.06 -17.77
N PRO A 7 -3.61 -4.84 -18.08
CA PRO A 7 -2.20 -4.64 -18.39
C PRO A 7 -1.33 -5.01 -17.21
N ARG A 8 -0.25 -5.74 -17.46
CA ARG A 8 0.68 -6.16 -16.42
C ARG A 8 1.67 -5.03 -16.10
N ILE A 9 1.31 -4.20 -15.15
CA ILE A 9 2.13 -3.06 -14.69
C ILE A 9 3.17 -3.54 -13.68
N PHE A 10 2.75 -4.38 -12.73
CA PHE A 10 3.59 -4.90 -11.65
C PHE A 10 3.97 -6.36 -11.89
N SER A 11 5.21 -6.72 -11.51
CA SER A 11 5.69 -8.09 -11.56
C SER A 11 5.28 -8.84 -10.28
N PRO A 12 4.46 -9.90 -10.36
CA PRO A 12 4.09 -10.68 -9.18
C PRO A 12 5.30 -11.27 -8.46
N THR A 13 6.31 -11.73 -9.20
CA THR A 13 7.54 -12.28 -8.62
C THR A 13 8.33 -11.23 -7.85
N ARG A 14 8.46 -10.01 -8.40
CA ARG A 14 9.13 -8.89 -7.70
C ARG A 14 8.35 -8.47 -6.47
N ARG A 15 7.03 -8.38 -6.57
CA ARG A 15 6.13 -8.04 -5.47
C ARG A 15 6.27 -9.04 -4.32
N LEU A 16 6.23 -10.32 -4.61
CA LEU A 16 6.44 -11.38 -3.63
C LEU A 16 7.84 -11.29 -2.96
N ALA A 17 8.89 -11.12 -3.77
CA ALA A 17 10.25 -11.00 -3.26
C ALA A 17 10.43 -9.75 -2.38
N LEU A 18 9.82 -8.61 -2.78
CA LEU A 18 9.81 -7.38 -2.00
C LEU A 18 9.13 -7.57 -0.64
N ARG A 19 7.92 -8.13 -0.62
CA ARG A 19 7.16 -8.38 0.63
C ARG A 19 7.93 -9.30 1.58
N ARG A 20 8.50 -10.39 1.08
CA ARG A 20 9.34 -11.30 1.87
C ARG A 20 10.59 -10.62 2.43
N ARG A 21 11.21 -9.75 1.64
CA ARG A 21 12.37 -8.96 2.10
C ARG A 21 11.96 -7.95 3.17
N MET A 22 10.86 -7.23 2.97
CA MET A 22 10.30 -6.29 3.93
C MET A 22 10.05 -6.97 5.28
N LEU A 23 9.36 -8.11 5.32
CA LEU A 23 9.09 -8.85 6.55
C LEU A 23 10.37 -9.24 7.31
N ARG A 24 11.44 -9.59 6.60
CA ARG A 24 12.75 -9.83 7.24
C ARG A 24 13.36 -8.55 7.83
N LEU A 25 13.27 -7.43 7.11
CA LEU A 25 13.77 -6.13 7.60
C LEU A 25 12.97 -5.64 8.81
N GLN A 26 11.67 -5.91 8.85
CA GLN A 26 10.77 -5.55 9.96
C GLN A 26 11.02 -6.34 11.25
N GLN A 27 11.82 -7.40 11.22
CA GLN A 27 12.27 -8.09 12.43
C GLN A 27 13.30 -7.27 13.24
N HIS A 28 13.89 -6.24 12.62
CA HIS A 28 14.79 -5.35 13.33
C HIS A 28 14.00 -4.39 14.23
N PRO A 29 14.41 -4.18 15.49
CA PRO A 29 13.66 -3.34 16.44
C PRO A 29 13.52 -1.88 15.98
N ASP A 30 14.53 -1.34 15.27
CA ASP A 30 14.53 0.03 14.76
C ASP A 30 14.01 0.14 13.33
N ALA A 31 13.29 -0.87 12.82
CA ALA A 31 12.71 -0.80 11.49
C ALA A 31 11.64 0.31 11.41
N PRO A 32 11.65 1.13 10.35
CA PRO A 32 10.65 2.19 10.19
C PRO A 32 9.26 1.58 9.98
N ARG A 33 8.27 2.08 10.73
CA ARG A 33 6.88 1.63 10.69
C ARG A 33 5.88 2.77 10.57
N TYR A 34 6.34 4.00 10.45
CA TYR A 34 5.51 5.19 10.50
C TYR A 34 4.32 5.20 9.54
N LEU A 35 4.41 4.50 8.37
CA LEU A 35 3.28 4.39 7.44
C LEU A 35 2.27 3.33 7.89
N ILE A 36 2.74 2.15 8.28
CA ILE A 36 1.81 1.10 8.71
C ILE A 36 1.17 1.44 10.05
N ASP A 37 1.91 2.08 10.97
CA ASP A 37 1.38 2.50 12.25
C ASP A 37 0.26 3.54 12.08
N ASP A 38 0.46 4.53 11.18
CA ASP A 38 -0.57 5.49 10.77
C ASP A 38 -1.81 4.81 10.16
N MET A 39 -1.62 3.82 9.28
CA MET A 39 -2.73 3.07 8.66
C MET A 39 -3.50 2.24 9.70
N VAL A 40 -2.81 1.64 10.67
CA VAL A 40 -3.43 0.88 11.77
C VAL A 40 -4.26 1.79 12.67
N GLU A 41 -3.70 2.94 13.05
CA GLU A 41 -4.38 3.94 13.87
C GLU A 41 -5.67 4.42 13.18
N ASP A 42 -5.61 4.76 11.90
CA ASP A 42 -6.79 5.17 11.11
C ASP A 42 -7.89 4.08 11.07
N VAL A 43 -7.53 2.81 10.93
CA VAL A 43 -8.52 1.71 11.01
C VAL A 43 -9.22 1.68 12.36
N LEU A 44 -8.45 1.74 13.45
CA LEU A 44 -9.00 1.68 14.80
C LEU A 44 -9.88 2.91 15.14
N GLU A 45 -9.44 4.10 14.73
CA GLU A 45 -10.22 5.34 14.88
C GLU A 45 -11.55 5.27 14.11
N ARG A 46 -11.54 4.76 12.86
CA ARG A 46 -12.76 4.58 12.06
C ARG A 46 -13.73 3.60 12.69
N LEU A 47 -13.24 2.45 13.16
CA LEU A 47 -14.09 1.47 13.86
C LEU A 47 -14.74 2.08 15.09
N SER A 48 -13.96 2.82 15.89
CA SER A 48 -14.45 3.53 17.08
C SER A 48 -15.46 4.63 16.72
N PHE A 49 -15.16 5.48 15.73
CA PHE A 49 -16.04 6.55 15.28
C PHE A 49 -17.38 6.03 14.77
N LEU A 50 -17.36 4.96 13.98
CA LEU A 50 -18.54 4.32 13.42
C LEU A 50 -19.28 3.46 14.44
N ARG A 51 -18.67 3.21 15.62
CA ARG A 51 -19.17 2.24 16.62
C ARG A 51 -19.42 0.87 15.99
N PHE A 52 -18.56 0.48 15.07
CA PHE A 52 -18.66 -0.79 14.38
C PHE A 52 -17.86 -1.85 15.12
N GLU A 53 -18.53 -2.88 15.59
CA GLU A 53 -17.98 -3.99 16.37
C GLU A 53 -18.02 -5.28 15.53
N PRO A 54 -17.02 -5.53 14.66
CA PRO A 54 -16.97 -6.75 13.86
C PRO A 54 -16.75 -7.96 14.76
N LYS A 55 -17.35 -9.10 14.40
CA LYS A 55 -17.08 -10.39 15.06
C LYS A 55 -15.97 -11.16 14.37
N THR A 56 -15.86 -10.96 13.05
CA THR A 56 -14.87 -11.62 12.20
C THR A 56 -14.13 -10.57 11.37
N ALA A 57 -12.81 -10.70 11.23
CA ALA A 57 -12.01 -9.80 10.43
C ALA A 57 -10.95 -10.54 9.60
N LEU A 58 -10.75 -10.08 8.35
CA LEU A 58 -9.58 -10.39 7.55
C LEU A 58 -8.65 -9.18 7.57
N VAL A 59 -7.45 -9.35 8.08
CA VAL A 59 -6.38 -8.33 8.08
C VAL A 59 -5.35 -8.71 7.03
N VAL A 60 -5.17 -7.86 6.03
CA VAL A 60 -4.24 -8.08 4.92
C VAL A 60 -3.11 -7.06 5.00
N GLY A 61 -1.87 -7.54 5.03
CA GLY A 61 -0.68 -6.70 4.86
C GLY A 61 -0.20 -5.97 6.10
N ASP A 62 -0.75 -6.22 7.28
CA ASP A 62 -0.26 -5.64 8.54
C ASP A 62 1.10 -6.25 8.93
N TYR A 63 2.16 -5.69 8.37
CA TYR A 63 3.53 -6.11 8.72
C TYR A 63 4.03 -5.57 10.07
N SER A 64 3.30 -4.67 10.71
CA SER A 64 3.58 -4.25 12.09
C SER A 64 3.18 -5.32 13.09
N GLY A 65 2.17 -6.12 12.74
CA GLY A 65 1.58 -7.13 13.61
C GLY A 65 0.83 -6.52 14.79
N THR A 66 0.33 -5.28 14.67
CA THR A 66 -0.30 -4.55 15.78
C THR A 66 -1.82 -4.50 15.68
N LEU A 67 -2.41 -4.51 14.48
CA LEU A 67 -3.86 -4.44 14.31
C LEU A 67 -4.56 -5.73 14.76
N ALA A 68 -4.06 -6.88 14.33
CA ALA A 68 -4.71 -8.16 14.63
C ALA A 68 -4.80 -8.46 16.15
N PRO A 69 -3.74 -8.27 16.97
CA PRO A 69 -3.85 -8.40 18.42
C PRO A 69 -4.85 -7.44 19.07
N GLN A 70 -4.93 -6.18 18.61
CA GLN A 70 -5.87 -5.19 19.13
C GLN A 70 -7.32 -5.58 18.84
N LEU A 71 -7.61 -6.05 17.63
CA LEU A 71 -8.93 -6.57 17.29
C LEU A 71 -9.29 -7.83 18.10
N ARG A 72 -8.34 -8.75 18.27
CA ARG A 72 -8.54 -9.96 19.12
C ARG A 72 -8.83 -9.61 20.59
N ALA A 73 -8.16 -8.57 21.11
CA ALA A 73 -8.43 -8.08 22.47
C ALA A 73 -9.86 -7.53 22.63
N GLN A 74 -10.49 -7.10 21.54
CA GLN A 74 -11.89 -6.67 21.48
C GLN A 74 -12.87 -7.84 21.21
N GLY A 75 -12.38 -9.08 21.15
CA GLY A 75 -13.20 -10.27 20.93
C GLY A 75 -13.42 -10.64 19.46
N VAL A 76 -12.69 -10.01 18.53
CA VAL A 76 -12.82 -10.29 17.09
C VAL A 76 -12.05 -11.56 16.72
N ALA A 77 -12.66 -12.46 15.95
CA ALA A 77 -11.97 -13.58 15.32
C ALA A 77 -11.20 -13.09 14.08
N VAL A 78 -9.87 -13.01 14.18
CA VAL A 78 -9.02 -12.41 13.14
C VAL A 78 -8.29 -13.48 12.32
N THR A 79 -8.49 -13.44 11.01
CA THR A 79 -7.67 -14.13 10.01
C THR A 79 -6.66 -13.13 9.42
N GLU A 80 -5.41 -13.54 9.30
CA GLU A 80 -4.35 -12.71 8.75
C GLU A 80 -3.89 -13.26 7.39
N ALA A 81 -3.62 -12.37 6.43
CA ALA A 81 -3.11 -12.71 5.12
C ALA A 81 -2.06 -11.70 4.66
N ASP A 82 -1.09 -12.16 3.87
CA ASP A 82 -0.05 -11.30 3.31
C ASP A 82 0.40 -11.81 1.93
N PRO A 83 0.67 -10.93 0.97
CA PRO A 83 1.24 -11.32 -0.32
C PRO A 83 2.56 -12.11 -0.21
N ALA A 84 3.32 -11.95 0.88
CA ALA A 84 4.54 -12.71 1.13
C ALA A 84 4.29 -14.21 1.33
N THR A 85 3.09 -14.59 1.77
CA THR A 85 2.66 -15.99 1.97
C THR A 85 1.91 -16.54 0.76
N GLY A 86 1.74 -15.75 -0.30
CA GLY A 86 1.07 -16.17 -1.53
C GLY A 86 -0.37 -15.70 -1.65
N PHE A 87 -0.87 -14.85 -0.75
CA PHE A 87 -2.17 -14.22 -0.90
C PHE A 87 -2.18 -13.27 -2.10
N VAL A 88 -3.24 -13.31 -2.91
CA VAL A 88 -3.38 -12.55 -4.15
C VAL A 88 -4.72 -11.83 -4.16
N GLU A 89 -4.69 -10.52 -4.00
CA GLU A 89 -5.88 -9.68 -3.81
C GLU A 89 -6.77 -9.61 -5.04
N ASP A 90 -6.17 -9.62 -6.24
CA ASP A 90 -6.86 -9.59 -7.54
C ASP A 90 -7.23 -10.99 -8.08
N SER A 91 -7.35 -11.95 -7.18
CA SER A 91 -7.85 -13.30 -7.46
C SER A 91 -8.99 -13.66 -6.50
N PRO A 92 -9.91 -14.58 -6.88
CA PRO A 92 -10.98 -15.02 -6.00
C PRO A 92 -10.47 -15.47 -4.63
N LEU A 93 -10.94 -14.85 -3.56
CA LEU A 93 -10.41 -15.11 -2.21
C LEU A 93 -10.84 -16.48 -1.69
N ASP A 94 -12.06 -16.90 -1.99
CA ASP A 94 -12.62 -18.22 -1.67
C ASP A 94 -11.82 -19.39 -2.30
N ALA A 95 -11.15 -19.15 -3.42
CA ALA A 95 -10.25 -20.12 -4.05
C ALA A 95 -8.87 -20.24 -3.38
N GLN A 96 -8.51 -19.32 -2.49
CA GLN A 96 -7.20 -19.25 -1.81
C GLN A 96 -7.24 -19.78 -0.38
N GLY A 97 -8.44 -20.02 0.17
CA GLY A 97 -8.64 -20.48 1.55
C GLY A 97 -10.04 -20.11 2.05
N PRO A 98 -10.30 -20.25 3.33
CA PRO A 98 -11.60 -19.92 3.93
C PRO A 98 -11.75 -18.40 4.10
N PHE A 99 -11.60 -17.65 3.01
CA PHE A 99 -11.68 -16.18 3.02
C PHE A 99 -13.07 -15.73 2.57
N GLU A 100 -14.08 -15.94 3.44
CA GLU A 100 -15.47 -15.55 3.19
C GLU A 100 -16.19 -15.14 4.48
N ASN A 101 -17.28 -14.38 4.33
CA ASN A 101 -18.17 -13.98 5.41
C ASN A 101 -17.52 -13.18 6.54
N PHE A 102 -16.60 -12.26 6.20
CA PHE A 102 -16.00 -11.35 7.15
C PHE A 102 -16.89 -10.12 7.41
N ASP A 103 -17.00 -9.72 8.67
CA ASP A 103 -17.63 -8.44 9.03
C ASP A 103 -16.70 -7.27 8.68
N LEU A 104 -15.38 -7.46 8.79
CA LEU A 104 -14.37 -6.47 8.44
C LEU A 104 -13.31 -7.07 7.52
N ILE A 105 -12.95 -6.34 6.46
CA ILE A 105 -11.71 -6.56 5.73
C ILE A 105 -10.87 -5.29 5.85
N ALA A 106 -9.71 -5.37 6.51
CA ALA A 106 -8.71 -4.31 6.60
C ALA A 106 -7.51 -4.65 5.72
N SER A 107 -7.27 -3.89 4.65
CA SER A 107 -6.13 -4.08 3.74
C SER A 107 -5.17 -2.90 3.87
N LEU A 108 -3.92 -3.17 4.24
CA LEU A 108 -2.93 -2.17 4.60
C LEU A 108 -1.68 -2.26 3.72
N GLY A 109 -1.43 -1.22 2.91
CA GLY A 109 -0.22 -1.06 2.11
C GLY A 109 0.04 -2.18 1.09
N THR A 110 -1.01 -2.76 0.49
CA THR A 110 -0.84 -3.85 -0.49
C THR A 110 -1.50 -3.57 -1.83
N LEU A 111 -2.54 -2.73 -1.89
CA LEU A 111 -3.36 -2.53 -3.09
C LEU A 111 -2.74 -1.57 -4.11
N ASP A 112 -1.75 -0.78 -3.75
CA ASP A 112 -1.01 0.12 -4.63
C ASP A 112 -0.16 -0.59 -5.70
N THR A 113 0.07 -1.89 -5.54
CA THR A 113 0.89 -2.73 -6.43
C THR A 113 0.14 -3.92 -7.03
N VAL A 114 -1.19 -3.84 -7.06
CA VAL A 114 -2.07 -4.85 -7.67
C VAL A 114 -2.34 -4.52 -9.14
N ASN A 115 -2.33 -5.51 -10.05
CA ASN A 115 -2.55 -5.28 -11.48
C ASN A 115 -4.02 -5.06 -11.85
N ASP A 116 -4.93 -5.73 -11.15
CA ASP A 116 -6.38 -5.55 -11.31
C ASP A 116 -6.99 -5.03 -10.00
N LEU A 117 -6.80 -3.75 -9.74
CA LEU A 117 -7.34 -3.10 -8.55
C LEU A 117 -8.88 -3.18 -8.48
N PRO A 118 -9.64 -2.95 -9.57
CA PRO A 118 -11.09 -3.21 -9.58
C PRO A 118 -11.45 -4.64 -9.20
N GLY A 119 -10.74 -5.62 -9.74
CA GLY A 119 -10.92 -7.04 -9.40
C GLY A 119 -10.68 -7.31 -7.92
N ALA A 120 -9.63 -6.74 -7.33
CA ALA A 120 -9.33 -6.87 -5.91
C ALA A 120 -10.49 -6.36 -5.03
N PHE A 121 -11.08 -5.21 -5.37
CA PHE A 121 -12.25 -4.69 -4.66
C PHE A 121 -13.50 -5.57 -4.83
N VAL A 122 -13.72 -6.14 -6.02
CA VAL A 122 -14.82 -7.09 -6.26
C VAL A 122 -14.63 -8.36 -5.42
N HIS A 123 -13.42 -8.89 -5.35
CA HIS A 123 -13.12 -10.09 -4.57
C HIS A 123 -13.24 -9.84 -3.07
N ALA A 124 -12.72 -8.71 -2.58
CA ALA A 124 -12.90 -8.30 -1.19
C ALA A 124 -14.39 -8.15 -0.84
N ARG A 125 -15.19 -7.49 -1.71
CA ARG A 125 -16.63 -7.35 -1.48
C ARG A 125 -17.36 -8.71 -1.45
N LYS A 126 -16.97 -9.67 -2.28
CA LYS A 126 -17.53 -11.02 -2.23
C LYS A 126 -17.24 -11.71 -0.89
N ALA A 127 -16.03 -11.55 -0.38
CA ALA A 127 -15.59 -12.14 0.88
C ALA A 127 -16.19 -11.47 2.14
N LEU A 128 -16.77 -10.27 2.03
CA LEU A 128 -17.52 -9.66 3.12
C LEU A 128 -18.85 -10.37 3.37
N ALA A 129 -19.27 -10.43 4.62
CA ALA A 129 -20.64 -10.75 5.02
C ALA A 129 -21.61 -9.62 4.59
N PRO A 130 -22.93 -9.89 4.47
CA PRO A 130 -23.92 -8.82 4.37
C PRO A 130 -23.80 -7.85 5.56
N GLY A 131 -23.72 -6.56 5.30
CA GLY A 131 -23.46 -5.54 6.34
C GLY A 131 -22.00 -5.43 6.75
N GLY A 132 -21.09 -6.17 6.13
CA GLY A 132 -19.65 -6.08 6.37
C GLY A 132 -19.00 -4.87 5.70
N MET A 133 -17.86 -4.45 6.21
CA MET A 133 -17.13 -3.24 5.83
C MET A 133 -15.72 -3.56 5.30
N LEU A 134 -15.36 -2.90 4.21
CA LEU A 134 -13.96 -2.81 3.75
C LEU A 134 -13.35 -1.51 4.25
N ILE A 135 -12.11 -1.58 4.77
CA ILE A 135 -11.19 -0.45 4.97
C ILE A 135 -9.89 -0.79 4.25
N ALA A 136 -9.49 0.02 3.28
CA ALA A 136 -8.30 -0.22 2.47
C ALA A 136 -7.43 1.03 2.46
N SER A 137 -6.24 0.98 3.08
CA SER A 137 -5.28 2.07 3.14
C SER A 137 -4.03 1.73 2.35
N PHE A 138 -3.59 2.63 1.46
CA PHE A 138 -2.39 2.46 0.64
C PHE A 138 -1.88 3.81 0.10
N LEU A 139 -0.66 3.81 -0.45
CA LEU A 139 -0.09 5.04 -1.01
C LEU A 139 -0.83 5.52 -2.25
N ALA A 140 -1.13 6.82 -2.26
CA ALA A 140 -1.85 7.52 -3.31
C ALA A 140 -0.94 8.37 -4.20
N SER A 141 -1.54 8.90 -5.25
CA SER A 141 -0.93 9.92 -6.12
C SER A 141 -0.51 11.13 -5.29
N GLY A 142 0.64 11.71 -5.64
CA GLY A 142 1.27 12.77 -4.85
C GLY A 142 2.36 12.29 -3.90
N SER A 143 2.45 10.97 -3.64
CA SER A 143 3.54 10.41 -2.84
C SER A 143 4.90 10.54 -3.53
N LEU A 144 5.94 10.72 -2.71
CA LEU A 144 7.34 10.74 -3.12
C LEU A 144 7.68 11.82 -4.17
N PRO A 145 7.21 13.09 -4.01
CA PRO A 145 7.45 14.14 -4.99
C PRO A 145 8.94 14.44 -5.17
N VAL A 146 9.71 14.53 -4.07
CA VAL A 146 11.14 14.79 -4.14
C VAL A 146 11.88 13.64 -4.81
N LEU A 147 11.58 12.40 -4.42
CA LEU A 147 12.21 11.24 -5.06
C LEU A 147 11.91 11.16 -6.56
N ARG A 148 10.73 11.60 -6.99
CA ARG A 148 10.37 11.68 -8.42
C ARG A 148 11.28 12.64 -9.18
N GLU A 149 11.49 13.84 -8.65
CA GLU A 149 12.39 14.85 -9.24
C GLU A 149 13.85 14.37 -9.23
N VAL A 150 14.29 13.77 -8.12
CA VAL A 150 15.62 13.18 -7.97
C VAL A 150 15.87 12.09 -9.01
N MET A 151 14.88 11.24 -9.27
CA MET A 151 15.01 10.19 -10.28
C MET A 151 15.04 10.74 -11.71
N LEU A 152 14.29 11.80 -12.00
CA LEU A 152 14.37 12.50 -13.29
C LEU A 152 15.75 13.14 -13.48
N ALA A 153 16.31 13.79 -12.47
CA ALA A 153 17.67 14.34 -12.50
C ALA A 153 18.72 13.23 -12.70
N ALA A 154 18.54 12.08 -12.06
CA ALA A 154 19.43 10.93 -12.20
C ALA A 154 19.45 10.39 -13.64
N ASP A 155 18.29 10.28 -14.26
CA ASP A 155 18.12 9.73 -15.61
C ASP A 155 18.60 10.71 -16.71
N GLY A 156 18.56 12.03 -16.45
CA GLY A 156 18.93 13.06 -17.42
C GLY A 156 18.00 13.07 -18.64
N GLU A 157 18.54 12.93 -19.84
CA GLU A 157 17.78 13.01 -21.09
C GLU A 157 16.89 11.79 -21.37
N ARG A 158 17.11 10.66 -20.69
CA ARG A 158 16.39 9.40 -20.91
C ARG A 158 15.64 8.98 -19.65
N ALA A 159 14.50 9.65 -19.39
CA ALA A 159 13.63 9.26 -18.29
C ALA A 159 13.21 7.79 -18.38
N ALA A 160 13.25 7.10 -17.23
CA ALA A 160 12.87 5.70 -17.10
C ALA A 160 11.80 5.53 -16.01
N PRO A 161 11.00 4.44 -16.03
CA PRO A 161 10.00 4.17 -15.01
C PRO A 161 10.67 3.79 -13.69
N ARG A 162 10.82 4.78 -12.81
CA ARG A 162 11.49 4.63 -11.50
C ARG A 162 10.53 4.45 -10.35
N LEU A 163 9.36 5.06 -10.42
CA LEU A 163 8.31 5.00 -9.40
C LEU A 163 7.06 4.33 -9.96
N HIS A 164 6.26 3.78 -9.03
CA HIS A 164 4.98 3.19 -9.38
C HIS A 164 3.98 4.25 -9.88
N PRO A 165 3.11 3.91 -10.84
CA PRO A 165 1.89 4.67 -11.04
C PRO A 165 1.02 4.51 -9.80
N SER A 166 0.38 5.57 -9.37
CA SER A 166 -0.43 5.61 -8.16
C SER A 166 -1.85 6.07 -8.46
N VAL A 167 -2.78 5.69 -7.60
CA VAL A 167 -4.20 6.00 -7.74
C VAL A 167 -4.47 7.39 -7.18
N ASP A 168 -5.22 8.20 -7.92
CA ASP A 168 -5.77 9.46 -7.44
C ASP A 168 -6.98 9.23 -6.54
N VAL A 169 -7.20 10.09 -5.55
CA VAL A 169 -8.28 9.96 -4.56
C VAL A 169 -9.67 9.94 -5.22
N ARG A 170 -9.87 10.74 -6.26
CA ARG A 170 -11.15 10.77 -7.01
C ARG A 170 -11.38 9.45 -7.74
N ALA A 171 -10.32 8.89 -8.33
CA ALA A 171 -10.38 7.58 -8.98
C ALA A 171 -10.68 6.47 -7.96
N GLY A 172 -10.13 6.55 -6.75
CA GLY A 172 -10.44 5.65 -5.63
C GLY A 172 -11.92 5.67 -5.22
N ALA A 173 -12.50 6.87 -5.06
CA ALA A 173 -13.93 7.02 -4.77
C ALA A 173 -14.83 6.41 -5.87
N GLN A 174 -14.50 6.68 -7.14
CA GLN A 174 -15.21 6.10 -8.29
C GLN A 174 -15.07 4.57 -8.34
N LEU A 175 -13.93 4.03 -7.92
CA LEU A 175 -13.69 2.60 -7.88
C LEU A 175 -14.64 1.91 -6.91
N LEU A 176 -14.80 2.44 -5.68
CA LEU A 176 -15.76 1.92 -4.70
C LEU A 176 -17.19 1.91 -5.25
N GLN A 177 -17.61 3.00 -5.91
CA GLN A 177 -18.93 3.08 -6.52
C GLN A 177 -19.14 2.03 -7.63
N ARG A 178 -18.16 1.87 -8.52
CA ARG A 178 -18.23 0.89 -9.63
C ARG A 178 -18.21 -0.55 -9.14
N THR A 179 -17.58 -0.81 -8.00
CA THR A 179 -17.52 -2.13 -7.38
C THR A 179 -18.67 -2.35 -6.39
N LEU A 180 -19.67 -1.45 -6.41
CA LEU A 180 -20.96 -1.56 -5.71
C LEU A 180 -20.85 -1.58 -4.18
N TYR A 181 -19.86 -0.88 -3.62
CA TYR A 181 -19.85 -0.61 -2.19
C TYR A 181 -20.90 0.47 -1.86
N ALA A 182 -21.62 0.27 -0.77
CA ALA A 182 -22.55 1.24 -0.23
C ALA A 182 -21.81 2.24 0.67
N ASP A 183 -22.33 3.47 0.73
CA ASP A 183 -21.77 4.57 1.53
C ASP A 183 -20.25 4.71 1.38
N PRO A 184 -19.75 4.83 0.12
CA PRO A 184 -18.32 4.84 -0.16
C PRO A 184 -17.68 6.13 0.37
N VAL A 185 -16.61 5.99 1.13
CA VAL A 185 -15.80 7.10 1.63
C VAL A 185 -14.37 6.97 1.10
N ALA A 186 -13.81 8.06 0.62
CA ALA A 186 -12.43 8.16 0.21
C ALA A 186 -11.81 9.35 0.93
N ASP A 187 -10.90 9.08 1.84
CA ASP A 187 -10.13 10.08 2.56
C ASP A 187 -8.68 10.02 2.16
N HIS A 188 -7.98 11.12 2.34
CA HIS A 188 -6.54 11.13 2.20
C HIS A 188 -5.89 11.98 3.30
N ARG A 189 -4.69 11.58 3.67
CA ARG A 189 -3.82 12.29 4.59
C ARG A 189 -2.38 12.11 4.16
N HIS A 190 -1.45 12.87 4.73
CA HIS A 190 -0.04 12.74 4.41
C HIS A 190 0.81 12.57 5.66
N VAL A 191 1.93 11.88 5.46
CA VAL A 191 3.01 11.76 6.45
C VAL A 191 4.26 12.37 5.82
N ASP A 192 4.80 13.42 6.45
CA ASP A 192 6.03 14.07 6.03
C ASP A 192 7.21 13.57 6.87
N VAL A 193 8.25 13.07 6.21
CA VAL A 193 9.43 12.49 6.89
C VAL A 193 10.70 13.15 6.40
N ALA A 194 11.53 13.60 7.33
CA ALA A 194 12.81 14.27 7.03
C ALA A 194 13.97 13.27 7.01
N PHE A 195 14.65 13.17 5.88
CA PHE A 195 15.77 12.28 5.63
C PHE A 195 17.09 13.04 5.53
N ARG A 196 18.17 12.45 6.07
CA ARG A 196 19.53 13.01 6.00
C ARG A 196 20.23 12.67 4.68
N SER A 197 19.80 11.64 3.96
CA SER A 197 20.39 11.22 2.69
C SER A 197 19.41 10.40 1.86
N LEU A 198 19.67 10.32 0.56
CA LEU A 198 18.92 9.47 -0.38
C LEU A 198 19.02 7.99 0.01
N GLU A 199 20.17 7.55 0.53
CA GLU A 199 20.38 6.17 0.98
C GLU A 199 19.48 5.83 2.16
N ARG A 200 19.27 6.77 3.09
CA ARG A 200 18.36 6.56 4.23
C ARG A 200 16.92 6.45 3.75
N LEU A 201 16.47 7.34 2.88
CA LEU A 201 15.15 7.23 2.24
C LEU A 201 15.00 5.87 1.54
N ALA A 202 15.97 5.48 0.71
CA ALA A 202 15.94 4.21 0.00
C ALA A 202 15.93 2.98 0.94
N ALA A 203 16.58 3.06 2.09
CA ALA A 203 16.55 2.02 3.12
C ALA A 203 15.16 1.91 3.76
N ASP A 204 14.56 3.04 4.12
CA ASP A 204 13.22 3.09 4.71
C ASP A 204 12.14 2.59 3.73
N LEU A 205 12.23 2.98 2.46
CA LEU A 205 11.32 2.47 1.41
C LEU A 205 11.42 0.94 1.26
N ARG A 206 12.64 0.37 1.34
CA ARG A 206 12.81 -1.10 1.30
C ARG A 206 12.23 -1.77 2.54
N ALA A 207 12.41 -1.17 3.70
CA ALA A 207 11.93 -1.72 4.97
C ALA A 207 10.40 -1.65 5.08
N GLN A 208 9.76 -0.71 4.39
CA GLN A 208 8.29 -0.56 4.37
C GLN A 208 7.64 -1.16 3.10
N GLY A 209 8.39 -1.90 2.26
CA GLY A 209 7.83 -2.59 1.11
C GLY A 209 7.47 -1.67 -0.08
N LEU A 210 8.14 -0.52 -0.20
CA LEU A 210 7.85 0.50 -1.22
C LEU A 210 8.89 0.58 -2.34
N ALA A 211 9.77 -0.42 -2.46
CA ALA A 211 10.71 -0.46 -3.58
C ALA A 211 10.02 -0.88 -4.89
N ASN A 212 10.62 -0.48 -6.02
CA ASN A 212 10.07 -0.67 -7.35
C ASN A 212 9.83 -2.16 -7.70
N VAL A 213 8.58 -2.49 -8.03
CA VAL A 213 8.13 -3.82 -8.47
C VAL A 213 7.52 -3.80 -9.88
N LEU A 214 7.79 -2.78 -10.67
CA LEU A 214 7.34 -2.71 -12.06
C LEU A 214 7.78 -3.95 -12.86
N ALA A 215 6.93 -4.39 -13.77
CA ALA A 215 7.23 -5.51 -14.66
C ALA A 215 8.37 -5.15 -15.63
N ASP A 216 8.40 -3.90 -16.07
CA ASP A 216 9.45 -3.32 -16.90
C ASP A 216 10.03 -2.08 -16.21
N PRO A 217 10.96 -2.25 -15.27
CA PRO A 217 11.63 -1.13 -14.63
C PRO A 217 12.72 -0.58 -15.54
N GLY A 218 13.05 0.69 -15.36
CA GLY A 218 14.23 1.27 -16.02
C GLY A 218 15.52 0.52 -15.71
N PRO A 219 16.59 0.74 -16.50
CA PRO A 219 17.89 0.15 -16.25
C PRO A 219 18.45 0.58 -14.89
N PRO A 220 19.32 -0.22 -14.26
CA PRO A 220 19.99 0.19 -13.02
C PRO A 220 20.71 1.54 -13.17
N LEU A 221 20.66 2.36 -12.12
CA LEU A 221 21.41 3.62 -12.10
C LEU A 221 22.93 3.33 -12.08
N GLY A 222 23.64 3.87 -13.07
CA GLY A 222 25.10 3.87 -13.05
C GLY A 222 25.65 4.87 -12.02
N LYS A 223 26.97 4.81 -11.78
CA LYS A 223 27.65 5.64 -10.76
C LYS A 223 27.37 7.14 -10.95
N ALA A 224 27.52 7.66 -12.15
CA ALA A 224 27.28 9.09 -12.44
C ALA A 224 25.80 9.49 -12.23
N ALA A 225 24.86 8.62 -12.58
CA ALA A 225 23.42 8.86 -12.34
C ALA A 225 23.11 8.86 -10.84
N LEU A 226 23.74 7.99 -10.06
CA LEU A 226 23.57 7.95 -8.61
C LEU A 226 24.14 9.22 -7.94
N GLU A 227 25.27 9.75 -8.43
CA GLU A 227 25.82 11.01 -7.91
C GLU A 227 24.87 12.18 -8.21
N ARG A 228 24.35 12.29 -9.45
CA ARG A 228 23.32 13.30 -9.75
C ARG A 228 22.07 13.17 -8.85
N ALA A 229 21.66 11.95 -8.56
CA ALA A 229 20.54 11.71 -7.63
C ALA A 229 20.84 12.23 -6.22
N ARG A 230 22.03 11.99 -5.70
CA ARG A 230 22.47 12.47 -4.39
C ARG A 230 22.53 13.99 -4.31
N GLU A 231 23.10 14.61 -5.34
CA GLU A 231 23.17 16.07 -5.46
C GLU A 231 21.79 16.70 -5.52
N ALA A 232 20.88 16.16 -6.36
CA ALA A 232 19.50 16.63 -6.47
C ALA A 232 18.73 16.45 -5.15
N PHE A 233 18.92 15.32 -4.46
CA PHE A 233 18.30 15.07 -3.17
C PHE A 233 18.77 16.06 -2.09
N ALA A 234 20.08 16.33 -2.04
CA ALA A 234 20.64 17.29 -1.10
C ALA A 234 20.18 18.73 -1.41
N ALA A 235 20.10 19.09 -2.70
CA ALA A 235 19.67 20.40 -3.15
C ALA A 235 18.18 20.69 -2.87
N ALA A 236 17.34 19.65 -2.82
CA ALA A 236 15.93 19.76 -2.46
C ALA A 236 15.70 19.93 -0.95
N GLY A 237 16.76 19.81 -0.15
CA GLY A 237 16.68 19.87 1.32
C GLY A 237 17.09 21.22 1.91
N GLU A 238 16.74 21.39 3.16
CA GLU A 238 17.13 22.53 4.00
C GLU A 238 17.82 22.04 5.28
N ALA A 239 18.82 22.76 5.77
CA ALA A 239 19.58 22.41 6.98
C ALA A 239 20.06 20.94 7.02
N GLY A 240 20.49 20.40 5.87
CA GLY A 240 21.00 19.03 5.75
C GLY A 240 19.93 17.92 5.87
N ARG A 241 18.66 18.27 5.70
CA ARG A 241 17.54 17.32 5.67
C ARG A 241 16.62 17.62 4.51
N THR A 242 16.18 16.57 3.84
CA THR A 242 15.19 16.62 2.76
C THR A 242 13.89 15.98 3.26
N VAL A 243 12.80 16.74 3.19
CA VAL A 243 11.49 16.23 3.58
C VAL A 243 10.87 15.51 2.40
N GLU A 244 10.46 14.28 2.62
CA GLU A 244 9.67 13.51 1.65
C GLU A 244 8.26 13.33 2.15
N ARG A 245 7.29 13.38 1.24
CA ARG A 245 5.87 13.26 1.53
C ARG A 245 5.32 11.92 1.06
N PHE A 246 4.54 11.30 1.93
CA PHE A 246 3.79 10.09 1.64
C PHE A 246 2.30 10.40 1.73
N GLU A 247 1.60 10.38 0.61
CA GLU A 247 0.14 10.53 0.57
C GLU A 247 -0.51 9.16 0.81
N ILE A 248 -1.31 9.04 1.86
CA ILE A 248 -2.04 7.82 2.20
C ILE A 248 -3.51 8.05 1.86
N MET A 249 -4.06 7.19 1.03
CA MET A 249 -5.49 7.13 0.74
C MET A 249 -6.12 6.00 1.53
N THR A 250 -7.22 6.28 2.21
CA THR A 250 -8.08 5.27 2.83
C THR A 250 -9.43 5.25 2.14
N LEU A 251 -9.76 4.09 1.59
CA LEU A 251 -11.04 3.80 0.95
C LEU A 251 -11.86 2.90 1.88
N SER A 252 -13.09 3.26 2.15
CA SER A 252 -14.00 2.43 2.93
C SER A 252 -15.40 2.39 2.35
N GLY A 253 -16.11 1.28 2.58
CA GLY A 253 -17.45 1.09 2.12
C GLY A 253 -18.06 -0.23 2.59
N TRP A 254 -19.38 -0.33 2.51
CA TRP A 254 -20.15 -1.44 3.04
C TRP A 254 -20.64 -2.38 1.95
N LYS A 255 -20.76 -3.66 2.28
CA LYS A 255 -21.52 -4.62 1.48
C LYS A 255 -22.97 -4.64 1.99
N ARG A 256 -23.87 -4.11 1.20
CA ARG A 256 -25.33 -4.28 1.42
C ARG A 256 -25.83 -5.54 0.72
#